data_84d162e33ad83b578f8d065addd273ed
#
_entry.id   84d162e33ad83b578f8d065addd273ed
#
_cell.length_a   1.000
_cell.length_b   1.000
_cell.length_c   1.000
_cell.angle_alpha   90.00
_cell.angle_beta   90.00
_cell.angle_gamma   90.00
#
_symmetry.space_group_name_H-M   'P 1'
#
loop_
_entity.id
_entity.type
_entity.pdbx_description
1 polymer ?
#
loop_
_entity_poly.entity_id
_entity_poly.type
_entity_poly.pdbx_seq_one_letter_code
_entity_poly.pdbx_strand_id
1 'polypeptide(L)'
;MKVLVVYAHPNPQSFNHAILESFTKGLAEAGHTYEIVDLYAIKFNPCLSGEDFVKLMQWNVSDDVRAQQEKVSQANGLVFIHPVWWTGQPAILKGWIDRVFSMGFAYMLDEKTGHPQGLLKNQKALIINTAGAKEEDSKTMGVPDVLKKIEGDFVLKFSGIDKVQHVLFYNVIMTDDPTRKEYLEKARDLGKTF
;
A
#
# COMPACT_ATOMS: atom_id res chain seq x y z
N MET A 1 -17.92 -3.62 0.01
CA MET A 1 -16.80 -3.88 0.94
C MET A 1 -16.35 -2.57 1.55
N LYS A 2 -15.76 -2.60 2.77
CA LYS A 2 -15.00 -1.45 3.31
C LYS A 2 -13.54 -1.56 2.86
N VAL A 3 -13.03 -0.56 2.16
CA VAL A 3 -11.66 -0.54 1.58
C VAL A 3 -10.83 0.52 2.29
N LEU A 4 -9.65 0.16 2.76
CA LEU A 4 -8.66 1.12 3.24
C LEU A 4 -7.67 1.43 2.12
N VAL A 5 -7.57 2.71 1.75
CA VAL A 5 -6.61 3.19 0.75
C VAL A 5 -5.50 3.95 1.45
N VAL A 6 -4.30 3.36 1.51
CA VAL A 6 -3.10 4.01 2.02
C VAL A 6 -2.39 4.70 0.87
N TYR A 7 -2.29 6.02 0.95
CA TYR A 7 -1.78 6.88 -0.10
C TYR A 7 -0.51 7.60 0.36
N ALA A 8 0.49 7.64 -0.52
CA ALA A 8 1.76 8.28 -0.21
C ALA A 8 2.32 9.08 -1.41
N HIS A 9 2.00 10.37 -1.47
CA HIS A 9 2.67 11.33 -2.35
C HIS A 9 2.63 12.74 -1.75
N PRO A 10 3.76 13.50 -1.71
CA PRO A 10 3.81 14.80 -1.04
C PRO A 10 3.10 15.92 -1.81
N ASN A 11 2.91 15.77 -3.12
CA ASN A 11 2.23 16.75 -3.95
C ASN A 11 0.78 16.32 -4.23
N PRO A 12 -0.23 17.08 -3.75
CA PRO A 12 -1.64 16.79 -4.00
C PRO A 12 -2.07 17.03 -5.46
N GLN A 13 -1.22 17.62 -6.29
CA GLN A 13 -1.46 17.80 -7.73
C GLN A 13 -0.69 16.76 -8.58
N SER A 14 -0.17 15.73 -7.96
CA SER A 14 0.56 14.66 -8.65
C SER A 14 -0.36 13.76 -9.46
N PHE A 15 0.22 13.05 -10.44
CA PHE A 15 -0.53 12.02 -11.17
C PHE A 15 -0.97 10.86 -10.27
N ASN A 16 -0.23 10.57 -9.19
CA ASN A 16 -0.66 9.64 -8.15
C ASN A 16 -1.97 10.09 -7.48
N HIS A 17 -2.15 11.40 -7.28
CA HIS A 17 -3.40 11.92 -6.71
C HIS A 17 -4.57 11.76 -7.71
N ALA A 18 -4.35 12.05 -8.98
CA ALA A 18 -5.36 11.80 -10.01
C ALA A 18 -5.75 10.31 -10.12
N ILE A 19 -4.78 9.40 -9.96
CA ILE A 19 -5.03 7.94 -9.87
C ILE A 19 -5.87 7.62 -8.63
N LEU A 20 -5.54 8.19 -7.46
CA LEU A 20 -6.32 8.01 -6.23
C LEU A 20 -7.77 8.42 -6.42
N GLU A 21 -8.02 9.62 -6.97
CA GLU A 21 -9.37 10.13 -7.24
C GLU A 21 -10.14 9.24 -8.21
N SER A 22 -9.48 8.81 -9.30
CA SER A 22 -10.10 7.96 -10.30
C SER A 22 -10.44 6.57 -9.74
N PHE A 23 -9.53 5.96 -8.98
CA PHE A 23 -9.72 4.68 -8.32
C PHE A 23 -10.86 4.73 -7.30
N THR A 24 -10.88 5.74 -6.42
CA THR A 24 -11.93 5.87 -5.39
C THR A 24 -13.31 6.16 -5.99
N LYS A 25 -13.36 6.88 -7.13
CA LYS A 25 -14.58 7.02 -7.91
C LYS A 25 -15.09 5.66 -8.40
N GLY A 26 -14.21 4.80 -8.89
CA GLY A 26 -14.55 3.42 -9.27
C GLY A 26 -15.08 2.60 -8.09
N LEU A 27 -14.47 2.70 -6.91
CA LEU A 27 -14.98 2.06 -5.69
C LEU A 27 -16.41 2.50 -5.35
N ALA A 28 -16.66 3.81 -5.39
CA ALA A 28 -17.98 4.36 -5.11
C ALA A 28 -19.05 3.89 -6.13
N GLU A 29 -18.70 3.84 -7.41
CA GLU A 29 -19.57 3.32 -8.47
C GLU A 29 -19.93 1.85 -8.31
N ALA A 30 -19.03 1.04 -7.73
CA ALA A 30 -19.29 -0.34 -7.39
C ALA A 30 -19.99 -0.55 -6.04
N GLY A 31 -20.37 0.53 -5.36
CA GLY A 31 -21.05 0.47 -4.06
C GLY A 31 -20.12 0.09 -2.88
N HIS A 32 -18.81 0.25 -3.03
CA HIS A 32 -17.87 0.07 -1.93
C HIS A 32 -17.79 1.32 -1.07
N THR A 33 -17.61 1.15 0.23
CA THR A 33 -17.20 2.23 1.14
C THR A 33 -15.69 2.24 1.24
N TYR A 34 -15.09 3.41 1.39
CA TYR A 34 -13.64 3.51 1.51
C TYR A 34 -13.24 4.58 2.52
N GLU A 35 -12.05 4.40 3.05
CA GLU A 35 -11.35 5.38 3.87
C GLU A 35 -9.96 5.59 3.26
N ILE A 36 -9.54 6.86 3.15
CA ILE A 36 -8.22 7.24 2.65
C ILE A 36 -7.34 7.64 3.83
N VAL A 37 -6.17 7.03 3.91
CA VAL A 37 -5.08 7.45 4.78
C VAL A 37 -4.00 8.07 3.90
N ASP A 38 -4.03 9.39 3.76
CA ASP A 38 -2.98 10.17 3.13
C ASP A 38 -1.86 10.42 4.15
N LEU A 39 -0.75 9.67 4.01
CA LEU A 39 0.34 9.67 4.97
C LEU A 39 1.04 11.03 5.11
N TYR A 40 1.09 11.81 4.01
CA TYR A 40 1.66 13.16 4.05
C TYR A 40 0.70 14.16 4.69
N ALA A 41 -0.59 14.07 4.39
CA ALA A 41 -1.60 14.97 4.97
C ALA A 41 -1.72 14.79 6.50
N ILE A 42 -1.68 13.55 6.98
CA ILE A 42 -1.69 13.27 8.43
C ILE A 42 -0.33 13.45 9.10
N LYS A 43 0.72 13.79 8.33
CA LYS A 43 2.10 13.93 8.81
C LYS A 43 2.57 12.71 9.61
N PHE A 44 2.28 11.52 9.09
CA PHE A 44 2.66 10.28 9.77
C PHE A 44 4.17 10.24 10.02
N ASN A 45 4.58 9.94 11.26
CA ASN A 45 5.99 9.76 11.58
C ASN A 45 6.47 8.37 11.09
N PRO A 46 7.35 8.29 10.06
CA PRO A 46 7.80 7.00 9.54
C PRO A 46 8.93 6.36 10.33
N CYS A 47 9.50 7.09 11.30
CA CYS A 47 10.70 6.60 12.00
C CYS A 47 10.31 5.61 13.09
N LEU A 48 10.71 4.35 12.93
CA LEU A 48 10.63 3.35 13.98
C LEU A 48 11.65 3.72 15.07
N SER A 49 11.18 3.99 16.27
CA SER A 49 11.98 4.51 17.38
C SER A 49 12.34 3.42 18.40
N GLY A 50 13.32 3.71 19.26
CA GLY A 50 13.62 2.84 20.40
C GLY A 50 12.42 2.67 21.36
N GLU A 51 11.56 3.70 21.48
CA GLU A 51 10.33 3.65 22.27
C GLU A 51 9.31 2.68 21.66
N ASP A 52 9.20 2.63 20.32
CA ASP A 52 8.35 1.66 19.63
C ASP A 52 8.77 0.22 19.97
N PHE A 53 10.10 -0.07 20.02
CA PHE A 53 10.60 -1.38 20.42
C PHE A 53 10.25 -1.72 21.87
N VAL A 54 10.39 -0.78 22.79
CA VAL A 54 10.01 -0.99 24.22
C VAL A 54 8.51 -1.32 24.32
N LYS A 55 7.65 -0.60 23.59
CA LYS A 55 6.21 -0.88 23.57
C LYS A 55 5.91 -2.25 22.97
N LEU A 56 6.55 -2.61 21.85
CA LEU A 56 6.37 -3.92 21.21
C LEU A 56 6.74 -5.09 22.13
N MET A 57 7.81 -4.95 22.92
CA MET A 57 8.16 -5.95 23.94
C MET A 57 7.08 -6.12 25.02
N GLN A 58 6.22 -5.13 25.21
CA GLN A 58 5.09 -5.14 26.14
C GLN A 58 3.76 -5.48 25.41
N TRP A 59 3.82 -5.98 24.19
CA TRP A 59 2.66 -6.24 23.33
C TRP A 59 1.77 -5.01 23.14
N ASN A 60 2.38 -3.85 23.05
CA ASN A 60 1.71 -2.56 22.91
C ASN A 60 2.32 -1.75 21.76
N VAL A 61 1.62 -0.74 21.30
CA VAL A 61 2.07 0.19 20.27
C VAL A 61 1.69 1.63 20.68
N SER A 62 2.30 2.61 20.04
CA SER A 62 1.93 4.01 20.22
C SER A 62 0.53 4.29 19.66
N ASP A 63 -0.12 5.36 20.14
CA ASP A 63 -1.53 5.66 19.79
C ASP A 63 -1.69 5.95 18.29
N ASP A 64 -0.72 6.61 17.66
CA ASP A 64 -0.71 6.85 16.23
C ASP A 64 -0.67 5.55 15.42
N VAL A 65 0.11 4.56 15.85
CA VAL A 65 0.18 3.22 15.25
C VAL A 65 -1.13 2.46 15.51
N ARG A 66 -1.64 2.48 16.73
CA ARG A 66 -2.89 1.82 17.10
C ARG A 66 -4.05 2.30 16.22
N ALA A 67 -4.18 3.61 16.03
CA ALA A 67 -5.19 4.17 15.16
C ALA A 67 -5.10 3.66 13.71
N GLN A 68 -3.90 3.40 13.20
CA GLN A 68 -3.72 2.80 11.87
C GLN A 68 -4.07 1.30 11.86
N GLN A 69 -3.67 0.56 12.89
CA GLN A 69 -4.00 -0.86 13.03
C GLN A 69 -5.51 -1.08 13.11
N GLU A 70 -6.24 -0.22 13.80
CA GLU A 70 -7.71 -0.26 13.86
C GLU A 70 -8.34 -0.08 12.47
N LYS A 71 -7.83 0.87 11.65
CA LYS A 71 -8.30 1.07 10.27
C LYS A 71 -8.03 -0.17 9.41
N VAL A 72 -6.84 -0.75 9.50
CA VAL A 72 -6.48 -1.99 8.80
C VAL A 72 -7.42 -3.13 9.20
N SER A 73 -7.66 -3.32 10.50
CA SER A 73 -8.52 -4.39 11.03
C SER A 73 -9.98 -4.27 10.60
N GLN A 74 -10.47 -3.03 10.44
CA GLN A 74 -11.86 -2.77 10.04
C GLN A 74 -12.09 -2.89 8.53
N ALA A 75 -11.02 -2.93 7.72
CA ALA A 75 -11.13 -3.00 6.27
C ALA A 75 -11.26 -4.43 5.78
N ASN A 76 -12.09 -4.65 4.75
CA ASN A 76 -12.14 -5.93 4.05
C ASN A 76 -11.03 -6.07 3.02
N GLY A 77 -10.56 -4.97 2.44
CA GLY A 77 -9.48 -4.93 1.48
C GLY A 77 -8.55 -3.75 1.69
N LEU A 78 -7.28 -3.93 1.33
CA LEU A 78 -6.25 -2.90 1.44
C LEU A 78 -5.79 -2.46 0.05
N VAL A 79 -5.59 -1.16 -0.12
CA VAL A 79 -5.04 -0.60 -1.36
C VAL A 79 -3.89 0.33 -1.01
N PHE A 80 -2.80 0.21 -1.75
CA PHE A 80 -1.62 1.07 -1.60
C PHE A 80 -1.40 1.81 -2.91
N ILE A 81 -1.36 3.15 -2.87
CA ILE A 81 -1.13 4.00 -4.05
C ILE A 81 0.06 4.90 -3.78
N HIS A 82 1.15 4.69 -4.54
CA HIS A 82 2.39 5.45 -4.33
C HIS A 82 3.32 5.41 -5.55
N PRO A 83 4.26 6.36 -5.69
CA PRO A 83 5.29 6.30 -6.72
C PRO A 83 6.38 5.27 -6.37
N VAL A 84 7.06 4.78 -7.39
CA VAL A 84 8.30 4.01 -7.24
C VAL A 84 9.47 4.99 -7.12
N TRP A 85 10.09 5.02 -5.96
CA TRP A 85 11.30 5.79 -5.69
C TRP A 85 12.45 4.86 -5.33
N TRP A 86 13.54 4.92 -6.11
CA TRP A 86 14.69 4.05 -5.91
C TRP A 86 14.31 2.56 -5.82
N THR A 87 13.47 2.12 -6.76
CA THR A 87 12.95 0.74 -6.85
C THR A 87 12.25 0.27 -5.56
N GLY A 88 11.57 1.19 -4.87
CA GLY A 88 10.87 0.89 -3.62
C GLY A 88 9.80 1.91 -3.29
N GLN A 89 9.27 1.76 -2.11
CA GLN A 89 8.24 2.64 -1.56
C GLN A 89 8.85 3.96 -1.09
N PRO A 90 8.06 5.07 -1.11
CA PRO A 90 8.42 6.28 -0.39
C PRO A 90 8.72 5.99 1.09
N ALA A 91 9.72 6.66 1.67
CA ALA A 91 10.15 6.45 3.06
C ALA A 91 8.99 6.50 4.06
N ILE A 92 8.02 7.40 3.84
CA ILE A 92 6.86 7.53 4.72
C ILE A 92 5.96 6.28 4.68
N LEU A 93 5.80 5.64 3.53
CA LEU A 93 5.02 4.40 3.40
C LEU A 93 5.80 3.21 3.97
N LYS A 94 7.10 3.11 3.68
CA LYS A 94 7.94 2.06 4.27
C LYS A 94 7.91 2.13 5.79
N GLY A 95 8.06 3.33 6.37
CA GLY A 95 7.98 3.51 7.81
C GLY A 95 6.57 3.26 8.39
N TRP A 96 5.51 3.54 7.62
CA TRP A 96 4.15 3.14 8.00
C TRP A 96 4.04 1.62 8.11
N ILE A 97 4.57 0.88 7.13
CA ILE A 97 4.60 -0.59 7.17
C ILE A 97 5.43 -1.08 8.36
N ASP A 98 6.63 -0.54 8.57
CA ASP A 98 7.53 -0.95 9.65
C ASP A 98 6.92 -0.77 11.05
N ARG A 99 6.14 0.28 11.25
CA ARG A 99 5.50 0.57 12.53
C ARG A 99 4.14 -0.10 12.71
N VAL A 100 3.33 -0.15 11.65
CA VAL A 100 1.95 -0.64 11.72
C VAL A 100 1.87 -2.16 11.59
N PHE A 101 2.67 -2.77 10.70
CA PHE A 101 2.67 -4.22 10.49
C PHE A 101 3.58 -4.94 11.48
N SER A 102 3.40 -4.61 12.74
CA SER A 102 4.20 -5.16 13.85
C SER A 102 3.87 -6.62 14.17
N MET A 103 4.80 -7.28 14.86
CA MET A 103 4.55 -8.58 15.49
C MET A 103 3.41 -8.46 16.51
N GLY A 104 2.54 -9.48 16.56
CA GLY A 104 1.31 -9.47 17.37
C GLY A 104 0.11 -8.83 16.68
N PHE A 105 0.33 -8.08 15.58
CA PHE A 105 -0.74 -7.50 14.78
C PHE A 105 -0.79 -8.07 13.35
N ALA A 106 0.29 -7.93 12.58
CA ALA A 106 0.30 -8.40 11.20
C ALA A 106 0.81 -9.84 11.08
N TYR A 107 1.67 -10.26 11.97
CA TYR A 107 2.21 -11.61 12.03
C TYR A 107 2.59 -12.02 13.44
N MET A 108 2.77 -13.32 13.64
CA MET A 108 3.26 -13.92 14.87
C MET A 108 4.21 -15.07 14.52
N LEU A 109 5.09 -15.43 15.41
CA LEU A 109 5.87 -16.67 15.30
C LEU A 109 5.07 -17.80 15.96
N ASP A 110 4.91 -18.90 15.25
CA ASP A 110 4.32 -20.12 15.81
C ASP A 110 5.25 -20.67 16.91
N GLU A 111 4.70 -20.87 18.09
CA GLU A 111 5.49 -21.24 19.29
C GLU A 111 6.20 -22.59 19.16
N LYS A 112 5.67 -23.52 18.34
CA LYS A 112 6.23 -24.86 18.19
C LYS A 112 7.28 -24.94 17.09
N THR A 113 7.06 -24.23 16.00
CA THR A 113 7.91 -24.33 14.80
C THR A 113 8.84 -23.15 14.61
N GLY A 114 8.56 -22.02 15.27
CA GLY A 114 9.26 -20.75 15.07
C GLY A 114 8.97 -20.11 13.71
N HIS A 115 8.09 -20.69 12.86
CA HIS A 115 7.76 -20.13 11.58
C HIS A 115 6.80 -18.94 11.71
N PRO A 116 6.94 -17.89 10.87
CA PRO A 116 6.02 -16.78 10.85
C PRO A 116 4.65 -17.21 10.34
N GLN A 117 3.61 -16.72 11.00
CA GLN A 117 2.21 -16.87 10.61
C GLN A 117 1.59 -15.49 10.44
N GLY A 118 1.00 -15.21 9.28
CA GLY A 118 0.26 -13.97 9.01
C GLY A 118 -1.06 -13.92 9.78
N LEU A 119 -1.37 -12.77 10.33
CA LEU A 119 -2.55 -12.56 11.19
C LEU A 119 -3.64 -11.70 10.56
N LEU A 120 -3.32 -10.93 9.51
CA LEU A 120 -4.29 -10.05 8.86
C LEU A 120 -5.41 -10.86 8.21
N LYS A 121 -6.65 -10.37 8.32
CA LYS A 121 -7.87 -11.03 7.83
C LYS A 121 -8.49 -10.31 6.63
N ASN A 122 -7.79 -9.33 6.07
CA ASN A 122 -8.22 -8.63 4.86
C ASN A 122 -8.30 -9.63 3.69
N GLN A 123 -9.37 -9.58 2.92
CA GLN A 123 -9.68 -10.59 1.89
C GLN A 123 -8.76 -10.50 0.67
N LYS A 124 -8.27 -9.28 0.37
CA LYS A 124 -7.40 -8.98 -0.77
C LYS A 124 -6.67 -7.66 -0.61
N ALA A 125 -5.63 -7.49 -1.40
CA ALA A 125 -4.93 -6.21 -1.52
C ALA A 125 -4.64 -5.86 -2.98
N LEU A 126 -4.53 -4.56 -3.25
CA LEU A 126 -4.11 -4.00 -4.53
C LEU A 126 -3.00 -2.99 -4.29
N ILE A 127 -1.93 -3.10 -5.06
CA ILE A 127 -0.84 -2.12 -5.08
C ILE A 127 -0.88 -1.42 -6.43
N ILE A 128 -0.97 -0.10 -6.42
CA ILE A 128 -0.91 0.74 -7.62
C ILE A 128 0.32 1.63 -7.52
N ASN A 129 1.29 1.37 -8.38
CA ASN A 129 2.52 2.16 -8.47
C ASN A 129 2.54 3.04 -9.71
N THR A 130 3.23 4.17 -9.62
CA THR A 130 3.65 4.96 -10.78
C THR A 130 5.16 4.97 -10.89
N ALA A 131 5.68 4.81 -12.09
CA ALA A 131 7.11 4.86 -12.40
C ALA A 131 7.43 5.94 -13.42
N GLY A 132 8.54 6.65 -13.21
CA GLY A 132 9.06 7.61 -14.21
C GLY A 132 9.73 6.92 -15.40
N ALA A 133 10.26 5.72 -15.21
CA ALA A 133 10.89 4.93 -16.25
C ALA A 133 9.87 4.33 -17.24
N LYS A 134 10.29 4.07 -18.47
CA LYS A 134 9.50 3.33 -19.46
C LYS A 134 9.32 1.88 -19.03
N GLU A 135 8.26 1.26 -19.54
CA GLU A 135 7.94 -0.14 -19.22
C GLU A 135 9.06 -1.10 -19.64
N GLU A 136 9.61 -0.93 -20.84
CA GLU A 136 10.69 -1.75 -21.39
C GLU A 136 11.96 -1.70 -20.52
N ASP A 137 12.38 -0.47 -20.13
CA ASP A 137 13.54 -0.27 -19.26
C ASP A 137 13.33 -0.91 -17.88
N SER A 138 12.14 -0.68 -17.30
CA SER A 138 11.77 -1.25 -16.01
C SER A 138 11.75 -2.78 -16.01
N LYS A 139 11.22 -3.39 -17.09
CA LYS A 139 11.20 -4.85 -17.25
C LYS A 139 12.60 -5.43 -17.44
N THR A 140 13.43 -4.77 -18.26
CA THR A 140 14.83 -5.19 -18.46
C THR A 140 15.62 -5.17 -17.17
N MET A 141 15.36 -4.22 -16.29
CA MET A 141 15.98 -4.12 -14.95
C MET A 141 15.33 -5.04 -13.91
N GLY A 142 14.25 -5.76 -14.23
CA GLY A 142 13.53 -6.63 -13.29
C GLY A 142 12.73 -5.88 -12.21
N VAL A 143 12.51 -4.58 -12.36
CA VAL A 143 11.83 -3.74 -11.35
C VAL A 143 10.42 -4.25 -11.00
N PRO A 144 9.55 -4.64 -11.96
CA PRO A 144 8.21 -5.13 -11.63
C PRO A 144 8.23 -6.38 -10.74
N ASP A 145 9.14 -7.33 -11.00
CA ASP A 145 9.26 -8.57 -10.24
C ASP A 145 9.78 -8.32 -8.82
N VAL A 146 10.75 -7.41 -8.69
CA VAL A 146 11.29 -6.99 -7.39
C VAL A 146 10.20 -6.34 -6.55
N LEU A 147 9.46 -5.38 -7.10
CA LEU A 147 8.36 -4.71 -6.38
C LEU A 147 7.27 -5.71 -5.98
N LYS A 148 6.84 -6.57 -6.89
CA LYS A 148 5.86 -7.62 -6.60
C LYS A 148 6.33 -8.53 -5.46
N LYS A 149 7.61 -8.88 -5.46
CA LYS A 149 8.20 -9.72 -4.42
C LYS A 149 8.26 -9.01 -3.07
N ILE A 150 8.77 -7.79 -3.04
CA ILE A 150 8.94 -7.04 -1.79
C ILE A 150 7.59 -6.63 -1.21
N GLU A 151 6.75 -5.95 -1.99
CA GLU A 151 5.50 -5.38 -1.50
C GLU A 151 4.39 -6.43 -1.41
N GLY A 152 4.29 -7.30 -2.42
CA GLY A 152 3.27 -8.33 -2.49
C GLY A 152 3.58 -9.53 -1.60
N ASP A 153 4.68 -10.24 -1.88
CA ASP A 153 4.95 -11.52 -1.22
C ASP A 153 5.47 -11.33 0.20
N PHE A 154 6.52 -10.48 0.38
CA PHE A 154 7.19 -10.35 1.68
C PHE A 154 6.50 -9.42 2.67
N VAL A 155 5.58 -8.57 2.23
CA VAL A 155 4.78 -7.73 3.13
C VAL A 155 3.36 -8.29 3.25
N LEU A 156 2.59 -8.26 2.17
CA LEU A 156 1.15 -8.53 2.26
C LEU A 156 0.83 -10.02 2.43
N LYS A 157 1.41 -10.91 1.62
CA LYS A 157 1.18 -12.35 1.79
C LYS A 157 1.80 -12.89 3.07
N PHE A 158 3.01 -12.43 3.41
CA PHE A 158 3.62 -12.73 4.70
C PHE A 158 2.71 -12.37 5.88
N SER A 159 1.96 -11.27 5.75
CA SER A 159 1.00 -10.82 6.77
C SER A 159 -0.36 -11.55 6.73
N GLY A 160 -0.57 -12.48 5.80
CA GLY A 160 -1.80 -13.30 5.70
C GLY A 160 -2.79 -12.86 4.62
N ILE A 161 -2.42 -11.95 3.72
CA ILE A 161 -3.29 -11.52 2.61
C ILE A 161 -2.86 -12.22 1.31
N ASP A 162 -3.47 -13.35 0.99
CA ASP A 162 -3.06 -14.19 -0.15
C ASP A 162 -3.35 -13.58 -1.52
N LYS A 163 -4.48 -12.87 -1.64
CA LYS A 163 -4.94 -12.29 -2.92
C LYS A 163 -4.36 -10.89 -3.08
N VAL A 164 -3.18 -10.80 -3.69
CA VAL A 164 -2.51 -9.53 -3.94
C VAL A 164 -2.40 -9.28 -5.44
N GLN A 165 -2.97 -8.17 -5.90
CA GLN A 165 -2.81 -7.65 -7.25
C GLN A 165 -1.81 -6.51 -7.23
N HIS A 166 -0.96 -6.41 -8.27
CA HIS A 166 0.01 -5.34 -8.42
C HIS A 166 -0.10 -4.75 -9.82
N VAL A 167 -0.23 -3.43 -9.91
CA VAL A 167 -0.36 -2.67 -11.16
C VAL A 167 0.65 -1.54 -11.18
N LEU A 168 1.45 -1.44 -12.24
CA LEU A 168 2.36 -0.35 -12.51
C LEU A 168 1.85 0.51 -13.68
N PHE A 169 1.88 1.83 -13.48
CA PHE A 169 1.74 2.83 -14.54
C PHE A 169 3.11 3.42 -14.84
N TYR A 170 3.58 3.26 -16.06
CA TYR A 170 4.94 3.61 -16.48
C TYR A 170 5.02 4.98 -17.12
N ASN A 171 6.24 5.53 -17.16
CA ASN A 171 6.59 6.76 -17.88
C ASN A 171 5.69 7.97 -17.53
N VAL A 172 5.15 8.01 -16.30
CA VAL A 172 4.13 8.99 -15.92
C VAL A 172 4.59 10.46 -15.97
N ILE A 173 5.91 10.69 -16.06
CA ILE A 173 6.48 12.03 -16.17
C ILE A 173 6.41 12.55 -17.61
N MET A 174 6.71 11.68 -18.59
CA MET A 174 6.89 12.03 -20.00
C MET A 174 5.74 11.56 -20.89
N THR A 175 4.75 10.85 -20.34
CA THR A 175 3.63 10.34 -21.12
C THR A 175 2.69 11.46 -21.57
N ASP A 176 2.03 11.27 -22.71
CA ASP A 176 1.07 12.22 -23.29
C ASP A 176 -0.31 12.19 -22.61
N ASP A 177 -1.15 13.16 -22.92
CA ASP A 177 -2.47 13.27 -22.33
C ASP A 177 -3.42 12.12 -22.70
N PRO A 178 -3.43 11.55 -23.91
CA PRO A 178 -4.20 10.36 -24.21
C PRO A 178 -3.84 9.18 -23.30
N THR A 179 -2.56 8.84 -23.17
CA THR A 179 -2.11 7.76 -22.29
C THR A 179 -2.43 8.03 -20.80
N ARG A 180 -2.33 9.30 -20.36
CA ARG A 180 -2.78 9.68 -19.00
C ARG A 180 -4.25 9.37 -18.77
N LYS A 181 -5.10 9.68 -19.74
CA LYS A 181 -6.54 9.37 -19.67
C LYS A 181 -6.80 7.87 -19.60
N GLU A 182 -6.11 7.07 -20.42
CA GLU A 182 -6.20 5.61 -20.37
C GLU A 182 -5.78 5.06 -18.99
N TYR A 183 -4.72 5.61 -18.38
CA TYR A 183 -4.30 5.22 -17.04
C TYR A 183 -5.35 5.55 -15.98
N LEU A 184 -6.00 6.71 -16.09
CA LEU A 184 -7.06 7.08 -15.15
C LEU A 184 -8.32 6.22 -15.34
N GLU A 185 -8.69 5.89 -16.58
CA GLU A 185 -9.78 4.94 -16.86
C GLU A 185 -9.49 3.57 -16.28
N LYS A 186 -8.26 3.06 -16.50
CA LYS A 186 -7.81 1.80 -15.91
C LYS A 186 -7.84 1.84 -14.38
N ALA A 187 -7.41 2.93 -13.75
CA ALA A 187 -7.50 3.10 -12.30
C ALA A 187 -8.96 3.05 -11.80
N ARG A 188 -9.88 3.70 -12.52
CA ARG A 188 -11.32 3.64 -12.21
C ARG A 188 -11.90 2.24 -12.33
N ASP A 189 -11.53 1.51 -13.38
CA ASP A 189 -11.98 0.14 -13.58
C ASP A 189 -11.40 -0.83 -12.54
N LEU A 190 -10.14 -0.61 -12.11
CA LEU A 190 -9.59 -1.32 -10.95
C LEU A 190 -10.42 -1.08 -9.68
N GLY A 191 -10.90 0.15 -9.46
CA GLY A 191 -11.79 0.45 -8.34
C GLY A 191 -13.16 -0.22 -8.46
N LYS A 192 -13.74 -0.31 -9.67
CA LYS A 192 -15.02 -1.00 -9.88
C LYS A 192 -14.93 -2.52 -9.67
N THR A 193 -13.80 -3.11 -9.99
CA THR A 193 -13.60 -4.56 -9.93
C THR A 193 -12.95 -5.04 -8.63
N PHE A 194 -12.54 -4.08 -7.81
CA PHE A 194 -11.96 -4.36 -6.50
C PHE A 194 -12.97 -4.90 -5.52
#